data_e2b0171af16b7edf505100c98e722000
#
_entry.id   e2b0171af16b7edf505100c98e722000
#
_cell.length_a   1.000
_cell.length_b   1.000
_cell.length_c   1.000
_cell.angle_alpha   90.00
_cell.angle_beta   90.00
_cell.angle_gamma   90.00
#
_symmetry.space_group_name_H-M   'P 1'
#
loop_
_entity.id
_entity.type
_entity.pdbx_description
1 polymer ?
#
loop_
_entity_poly.entity_id
_entity_poly.type
_entity_poly.pdbx_seq_one_letter_code
_entity_poly.pdbx_strand_id
1 'polypeptide(L)'
;MKEIWKDIKGYEGLYQVSNLGNVRSMDRITRDGRKIKGKNIKPHTNGNSRYLRAALCNNGKIKYENIHRLVAKAFIPNPENKPEVNHKDENPSNNFIDNLEWMTSKENSNYGTGHLRAILNTNFDSIKEKTSKPINQYDMNGKFIKRFKSLSDVPFKGKGNISQCANNKKESSYGYKWKYDNNKYTLFVFSDPHAFYNETITALKKAGYNETNPHHKLVCLGDFTDRGEQSLGMYEYLHRLSIENKAIVLPGNHTKFFIDFLEGSYSPFNYLHNGLNETIADFWQRTAPFESWCLLEGQCEMNQENYARWVDICRKEIMDEYPELLPWLKSLPRYFESENYIMVHGAIDTKVSDWHNPHCYRGNLIDWDALDFNDGSFFGEQIINTDKTVIIGHFGTEQLREMYPNLTTKDDKEPYDILIRDDDKIIAIDSTVVLSKKINVLVLEDEEIIDNI
;
A
#
# COMPACT_ATOMS: atom_id res chain seq x y z
N MET A 1 -25.03 -38.90 5.44
CA MET A 1 -24.18 -40.10 5.15
C MET A 1 -24.00 -40.88 6.44
N LYS A 2 -24.09 -42.24 6.40
CA LYS A 2 -23.83 -43.07 7.59
C LYS A 2 -22.31 -43.10 7.87
N GLU A 3 -21.95 -42.95 9.13
CA GLU A 3 -20.52 -42.98 9.51
C GLU A 3 -19.98 -44.42 9.45
N ILE A 4 -18.91 -44.61 8.72
CA ILE A 4 -18.23 -45.90 8.52
C ILE A 4 -16.80 -45.77 9.06
N TRP A 5 -16.34 -46.75 9.83
CA TRP A 5 -15.05 -46.77 10.48
C TRP A 5 -14.13 -47.81 9.87
N LYS A 6 -12.87 -47.48 9.63
CA LYS A 6 -11.80 -48.40 9.19
C LYS A 6 -10.56 -48.24 10.06
N ASP A 7 -9.86 -49.34 10.23
CA ASP A 7 -8.58 -49.32 10.94
C ASP A 7 -7.57 -48.45 10.22
N ILE A 8 -6.79 -47.70 10.97
CA ILE A 8 -5.70 -46.90 10.45
C ILE A 8 -4.52 -47.80 10.18
N LYS A 9 -4.02 -47.81 8.94
CA LYS A 9 -2.85 -48.61 8.51
C LYS A 9 -1.64 -48.37 9.39
N GLY A 10 -1.10 -49.44 10.00
CA GLY A 10 0.01 -49.41 10.96
C GLY A 10 -0.42 -49.12 12.39
N TYR A 11 -1.75 -49.02 12.63
CA TYR A 11 -2.36 -48.85 13.96
C TYR A 11 -3.61 -49.75 14.10
N GLU A 12 -3.63 -50.89 13.41
CA GLU A 12 -4.71 -51.85 13.42
C GLU A 12 -5.03 -52.29 14.86
N GLY A 13 -6.31 -52.30 15.22
CA GLY A 13 -6.76 -52.60 16.57
C GLY A 13 -6.45 -51.52 17.65
N LEU A 14 -5.75 -50.46 17.30
CA LEU A 14 -5.44 -49.33 18.17
C LEU A 14 -6.29 -48.10 17.85
N TYR A 15 -6.42 -47.76 16.57
CA TYR A 15 -7.14 -46.58 16.12
C TYR A 15 -7.90 -46.80 14.84
N GLN A 16 -9.02 -46.12 14.72
CA GLN A 16 -9.86 -46.08 13.52
C GLN A 16 -10.09 -44.66 13.06
N VAL A 17 -10.26 -44.51 11.76
CA VAL A 17 -10.69 -43.27 11.10
C VAL A 17 -12.05 -43.50 10.43
N SER A 18 -12.90 -42.48 10.44
CA SER A 18 -14.20 -42.53 9.76
C SER A 18 -14.19 -41.83 8.42
N ASN A 19 -15.15 -42.17 7.56
CA ASN A 19 -15.43 -41.47 6.30
C ASN A 19 -15.88 -40.02 6.49
N LEU A 20 -16.19 -39.61 7.71
CA LEU A 20 -16.54 -38.23 8.10
C LEU A 20 -15.35 -37.46 8.71
N GLY A 21 -14.13 -38.01 8.69
CA GLY A 21 -12.95 -37.35 9.24
C GLY A 21 -12.76 -37.41 10.75
N ASN A 22 -13.53 -38.28 11.43
CA ASN A 22 -13.36 -38.52 12.84
C ASN A 22 -12.29 -39.60 13.10
N VAL A 23 -11.57 -39.48 14.20
CA VAL A 23 -10.57 -40.49 14.63
C VAL A 23 -10.91 -40.96 16.02
N ARG A 24 -10.86 -42.28 16.28
CA ARG A 24 -11.06 -42.85 17.61
C ARG A 24 -10.00 -43.88 17.96
N SER A 25 -9.74 -44.04 19.24
CA SER A 25 -8.98 -45.17 19.75
C SER A 25 -9.93 -46.32 20.04
N MET A 26 -9.41 -47.55 20.01
CA MET A 26 -10.16 -48.78 20.27
C MET A 26 -10.00 -49.22 21.72
N ASP A 27 -11.01 -49.97 22.19
CA ASP A 27 -10.87 -50.69 23.48
C ASP A 27 -9.72 -51.68 23.36
N ARG A 28 -8.83 -51.70 24.36
CA ARG A 28 -7.66 -52.60 24.34
C ARG A 28 -7.19 -52.92 25.73
N ILE A 29 -6.48 -54.01 25.84
CA ILE A 29 -5.73 -54.39 27.06
C ILE A 29 -4.26 -54.08 26.79
N THR A 30 -3.62 -53.32 27.67
CA THR A 30 -2.20 -53.00 27.60
C THR A 30 -1.35 -54.22 28.00
N ARG A 31 -0.06 -54.22 27.67
CA ARG A 31 0.88 -55.32 28.03
C ARG A 31 0.94 -55.57 29.50
N ASP A 32 0.67 -54.58 30.34
CA ASP A 32 0.63 -54.68 31.83
C ASP A 32 -0.80 -55.00 32.35
N GLY A 33 -1.73 -55.43 31.47
CA GLY A 33 -3.06 -55.93 31.82
C GLY A 33 -4.11 -54.86 32.06
N ARG A 34 -3.80 -53.55 31.92
CA ARG A 34 -4.78 -52.48 32.09
C ARG A 34 -5.77 -52.40 30.93
N LYS A 35 -7.06 -52.30 31.23
CA LYS A 35 -8.11 -52.06 30.25
C LYS A 35 -8.18 -50.59 29.92
N ILE A 36 -7.99 -50.24 28.66
CA ILE A 36 -8.17 -48.88 28.13
C ILE A 36 -9.48 -48.87 27.30
N LYS A 37 -10.38 -47.98 27.67
CA LYS A 37 -11.61 -47.73 26.88
C LYS A 37 -11.31 -46.84 25.73
N GLY A 38 -11.81 -47.19 24.53
CA GLY A 38 -11.69 -46.37 23.33
C GLY A 38 -12.42 -45.02 23.47
N LYS A 39 -11.89 -44.00 22.83
CA LYS A 39 -12.47 -42.66 22.83
C LYS A 39 -12.17 -41.95 21.54
N ASN A 40 -13.02 -40.96 21.21
CA ASN A 40 -12.73 -40.03 20.11
C ASN A 40 -11.45 -39.22 20.40
N ILE A 41 -10.62 -39.08 19.38
CA ILE A 41 -9.42 -38.28 19.43
C ILE A 41 -9.76 -36.87 19.01
N LYS A 42 -9.53 -35.91 19.88
CA LYS A 42 -9.75 -34.50 19.57
C LYS A 42 -8.74 -34.04 18.52
N PRO A 43 -9.19 -33.53 17.37
CA PRO A 43 -8.29 -32.95 16.40
C PRO A 43 -7.58 -31.72 16.96
N HIS A 44 -6.33 -31.50 16.53
CA HIS A 44 -5.56 -30.29 16.86
C HIS A 44 -4.79 -29.77 15.66
N THR A 45 -4.51 -28.49 15.65
CA THR A 45 -3.66 -27.83 14.69
C THR A 45 -2.29 -27.57 15.31
N ASN A 46 -1.25 -27.53 14.49
CA ASN A 46 0.05 -27.00 14.90
C ASN A 46 0.09 -25.53 14.46
N GLY A 47 0.47 -24.59 15.30
CA GLY A 47 0.32 -23.14 15.15
C GLY A 47 0.51 -22.56 13.73
N ASN A 48 1.34 -23.20 12.88
CA ASN A 48 1.60 -22.81 11.49
C ASN A 48 0.93 -23.73 10.45
N SER A 49 0.14 -24.72 10.84
CA SER A 49 -0.51 -25.66 9.92
C SER A 49 -2.02 -25.51 9.92
N ARG A 50 -2.57 -25.26 8.72
CA ARG A 50 -4.02 -25.17 8.48
C ARG A 50 -4.74 -26.54 8.53
N TYR A 51 -3.99 -27.65 8.59
CA TYR A 51 -4.57 -29.00 8.54
C TYR A 51 -4.82 -29.57 9.93
N LEU A 52 -5.95 -30.24 10.09
CA LEU A 52 -6.29 -30.99 11.30
C LEU A 52 -5.48 -32.26 11.41
N ARG A 53 -4.94 -32.54 12.59
CA ARG A 53 -4.08 -33.69 12.90
C ARG A 53 -4.63 -34.50 14.06
N ALA A 54 -4.36 -35.80 14.04
CA ALA A 54 -4.63 -36.70 15.16
C ALA A 54 -3.31 -37.18 15.79
N ALA A 55 -3.26 -37.23 17.12
CA ALA A 55 -2.14 -37.80 17.84
C ALA A 55 -2.37 -39.32 17.99
N LEU A 56 -1.54 -40.11 17.35
CA LEU A 56 -1.60 -41.58 17.35
C LEU A 56 -0.40 -42.12 18.12
N CYS A 57 -0.63 -42.97 19.11
CA CYS A 57 0.42 -43.55 19.93
C CYS A 57 0.55 -45.06 19.63
N ASN A 58 1.73 -45.51 19.23
CA ASN A 58 2.07 -46.91 19.08
C ASN A 58 3.42 -47.20 19.78
N ASN A 59 3.49 -48.21 20.61
CA ASN A 59 4.68 -48.61 21.35
C ASN A 59 5.34 -47.43 22.11
N GLY A 60 4.53 -46.58 22.77
CA GLY A 60 5.00 -45.43 23.56
C GLY A 60 5.44 -44.22 22.71
N LYS A 61 5.47 -44.30 21.41
CA LYS A 61 5.81 -43.21 20.49
C LYS A 61 4.55 -42.55 19.97
N ILE A 62 4.44 -41.21 20.11
CA ILE A 62 3.34 -40.44 19.60
C ILE A 62 3.74 -39.87 18.24
N LYS A 63 2.87 -40.07 17.24
CA LYS A 63 2.99 -39.47 15.91
C LYS A 63 1.76 -38.65 15.59
N TYR A 64 1.98 -37.48 15.03
CA TYR A 64 0.89 -36.59 14.58
C TYR A 64 0.65 -36.81 13.10
N GLU A 65 -0.50 -37.38 12.74
CA GLU A 65 -0.89 -37.65 11.36
C GLU A 65 -2.00 -36.71 10.90
N ASN A 66 -1.94 -36.21 9.68
CA ASN A 66 -2.98 -35.38 9.10
C ASN A 66 -4.25 -36.20 8.83
N ILE A 67 -5.40 -35.73 9.34
CA ILE A 67 -6.67 -36.49 9.28
C ILE A 67 -7.11 -36.73 7.84
N HIS A 68 -7.04 -35.73 6.94
CA HIS A 68 -7.36 -35.93 5.50
C HIS A 68 -6.56 -37.07 4.88
N ARG A 69 -5.28 -37.22 5.22
CA ARG A 69 -4.44 -38.32 4.72
C ARG A 69 -4.83 -39.66 5.30
N LEU A 70 -5.29 -39.70 6.55
CA LEU A 70 -5.79 -40.93 7.16
C LEU A 70 -7.09 -41.39 6.48
N VAL A 71 -8.02 -40.45 6.23
CA VAL A 71 -9.27 -40.72 5.51
C VAL A 71 -8.97 -41.19 4.09
N ALA A 72 -8.14 -40.45 3.34
CA ALA A 72 -7.83 -40.81 1.97
C ALA A 72 -7.19 -42.21 1.88
N LYS A 73 -6.21 -42.51 2.72
CA LYS A 73 -5.55 -43.83 2.78
C LYS A 73 -6.52 -44.97 3.11
N ALA A 74 -7.51 -44.72 3.95
CA ALA A 74 -8.46 -45.75 4.39
C ALA A 74 -9.60 -45.96 3.41
N PHE A 75 -10.01 -44.95 2.68
CA PHE A 75 -11.28 -44.99 1.95
C PHE A 75 -11.17 -44.73 0.45
N ILE A 76 -10.12 -44.02 -0.02
CA ILE A 76 -10.01 -43.61 -1.42
C ILE A 76 -8.93 -44.44 -2.11
N PRO A 77 -9.28 -45.26 -3.14
CA PRO A 77 -8.28 -45.98 -3.93
C PRO A 77 -7.24 -45.01 -4.56
N ASN A 78 -5.98 -45.41 -4.56
CA ASN A 78 -4.88 -44.65 -5.18
C ASN A 78 -4.03 -45.56 -6.08
N PRO A 79 -4.56 -46.04 -7.22
CA PRO A 79 -3.84 -46.98 -8.10
C PRO A 79 -2.62 -46.32 -8.75
N GLU A 80 -2.66 -45.00 -8.95
CA GLU A 80 -1.56 -44.24 -9.57
C GLU A 80 -0.51 -43.76 -8.55
N ASN A 81 -0.62 -44.13 -7.28
CA ASN A 81 0.27 -43.71 -6.20
C ASN A 81 0.49 -42.20 -6.13
N LYS A 82 -0.54 -41.39 -6.36
CA LYS A 82 -0.48 -39.94 -6.26
C LYS A 82 -0.09 -39.50 -4.84
N PRO A 83 0.88 -38.59 -4.67
CA PRO A 83 1.47 -38.28 -3.36
C PRO A 83 0.63 -37.33 -2.50
N GLU A 84 -0.28 -36.52 -3.09
CA GLU A 84 -1.00 -35.46 -2.43
C GLU A 84 -2.48 -35.80 -2.21
N VAL A 85 -3.06 -35.23 -1.15
CA VAL A 85 -4.50 -35.27 -0.92
C VAL A 85 -5.05 -33.87 -0.97
N ASN A 86 -5.94 -33.61 -1.89
CA ASN A 86 -6.61 -32.30 -2.08
C ASN A 86 -7.98 -32.27 -1.37
N HIS A 87 -8.37 -31.07 -0.91
CA HIS A 87 -9.72 -30.76 -0.47
C HIS A 87 -10.46 -30.05 -1.62
N LYS A 88 -11.49 -30.68 -2.16
CA LYS A 88 -12.23 -30.16 -3.32
C LYS A 88 -12.88 -28.79 -3.07
N ASP A 89 -13.31 -28.54 -1.85
CA ASP A 89 -13.88 -27.26 -1.41
C ASP A 89 -12.83 -26.24 -0.91
N GLU A 90 -11.53 -26.59 -1.03
CA GLU A 90 -10.39 -25.80 -0.53
C GLU A 90 -10.40 -25.52 0.99
N ASN A 91 -11.30 -26.16 1.75
CA ASN A 91 -11.36 -26.05 3.21
C ASN A 91 -10.56 -27.17 3.88
N PRO A 92 -9.37 -26.87 4.46
CA PRO A 92 -8.49 -27.89 5.05
C PRO A 92 -9.03 -28.54 6.31
N SER A 93 -10.16 -28.07 6.85
CA SER A 93 -10.85 -28.64 8.00
C SER A 93 -11.95 -29.63 7.61
N ASN A 94 -12.40 -29.63 6.34
CA ASN A 94 -13.44 -30.52 5.83
C ASN A 94 -12.84 -31.84 5.34
N ASN A 95 -12.66 -32.79 6.26
CA ASN A 95 -12.00 -34.08 5.99
C ASN A 95 -12.97 -35.17 5.60
N PHE A 96 -14.18 -34.87 5.11
CA PHE A 96 -15.14 -35.85 4.62
C PHE A 96 -14.64 -36.52 3.35
N ILE A 97 -14.86 -37.83 3.21
CA ILE A 97 -14.38 -38.62 2.07
C ILE A 97 -14.79 -38.02 0.72
N ASP A 98 -16.01 -37.51 0.59
CA ASP A 98 -16.52 -36.93 -0.67
C ASP A 98 -15.78 -35.63 -1.07
N ASN A 99 -15.18 -34.97 -0.10
CA ASN A 99 -14.41 -33.76 -0.29
C ASN A 99 -12.92 -34.00 -0.58
N LEU A 100 -12.46 -35.23 -0.49
CA LEU A 100 -11.04 -35.56 -0.64
C LEU A 100 -10.77 -36.32 -1.95
N GLU A 101 -9.60 -36.07 -2.53
CA GLU A 101 -9.11 -36.77 -3.71
C GLU A 101 -7.60 -36.85 -3.74
N TRP A 102 -7.07 -37.89 -4.40
CA TRP A 102 -5.62 -38.02 -4.64
C TRP A 102 -5.18 -37.19 -5.84
N MET A 103 -4.11 -36.45 -5.69
CA MET A 103 -3.52 -35.64 -6.75
C MET A 103 -2.03 -35.78 -6.83
N THR A 104 -1.46 -35.49 -7.99
CA THR A 104 -0.03 -35.19 -8.14
C THR A 104 0.27 -33.82 -7.54
N SER A 105 1.53 -33.53 -7.19
CA SER A 105 1.93 -32.21 -6.69
C SER A 105 1.63 -31.10 -7.70
N LYS A 106 1.73 -31.38 -9.00
CA LYS A 106 1.40 -30.44 -10.08
C LYS A 106 -0.10 -30.14 -10.15
N GLU A 107 -0.93 -31.19 -10.11
CA GLU A 107 -2.39 -31.05 -10.09
C GLU A 107 -2.84 -30.25 -8.86
N ASN A 108 -2.31 -30.60 -7.68
CA ASN A 108 -2.67 -29.94 -6.42
C ASN A 108 -2.23 -28.48 -6.38
N SER A 109 -1.06 -28.13 -6.91
CA SER A 109 -0.57 -26.77 -7.01
C SER A 109 -1.41 -25.89 -7.95
N ASN A 110 -2.03 -26.50 -8.98
CA ASN A 110 -2.84 -25.80 -9.95
C ASN A 110 -4.36 -25.85 -9.63
N TYR A 111 -4.74 -26.48 -8.52
CA TYR A 111 -6.15 -26.68 -8.17
C TYR A 111 -6.74 -25.44 -7.52
N GLY A 112 -7.98 -25.14 -7.92
CA GLY A 112 -8.82 -24.12 -7.31
C GLY A 112 -8.19 -22.72 -7.31
N THR A 113 -8.47 -21.96 -6.25
CA THR A 113 -7.99 -20.59 -6.07
C THR A 113 -6.62 -20.50 -5.38
N GLY A 114 -6.03 -21.65 -5.01
CA GLY A 114 -4.73 -21.69 -4.32
C GLY A 114 -3.61 -20.99 -5.09
N HIS A 115 -3.55 -21.23 -6.41
CA HIS A 115 -2.59 -20.57 -7.31
C HIS A 115 -2.89 -19.07 -7.45
N LEU A 116 -4.17 -18.69 -7.61
CA LEU A 116 -4.57 -17.29 -7.67
C LEU A 116 -4.33 -16.56 -6.34
N ARG A 117 -4.63 -17.22 -5.21
CA ARG A 117 -4.31 -16.67 -3.87
C ARG A 117 -2.80 -16.57 -3.63
N ALA A 118 -2.02 -17.54 -4.11
CA ALA A 118 -0.56 -17.45 -4.03
C ALA A 118 -0.03 -16.33 -4.91
N ILE A 119 -0.55 -16.12 -6.11
CA ILE A 119 -0.21 -14.99 -6.99
C ILE A 119 -0.65 -13.66 -6.37
N LEU A 120 -1.88 -13.57 -5.87
CA LEU A 120 -2.42 -12.36 -5.24
C LEU A 120 -1.74 -12.01 -3.90
N ASN A 121 -1.32 -13.03 -3.13
CA ASN A 121 -0.61 -12.86 -1.86
C ASN A 121 0.92 -12.88 -2.01
N THR A 122 1.44 -13.35 -3.14
CA THR A 122 2.84 -13.26 -3.46
C THR A 122 3.00 -12.03 -4.32
N ASN A 123 3.30 -10.92 -3.69
CA ASN A 123 3.81 -9.77 -4.40
C ASN A 123 5.21 -10.16 -4.92
N PHE A 124 5.25 -10.82 -6.09
CA PHE A 124 6.50 -11.26 -6.74
C PHE A 124 7.39 -10.06 -7.01
N ASP A 125 6.80 -8.91 -7.27
CA ASP A 125 7.53 -7.66 -7.46
C ASP A 125 8.16 -7.21 -6.14
N SER A 126 7.47 -7.29 -5.01
CA SER A 126 8.04 -6.95 -3.70
C SER A 126 9.12 -7.92 -3.22
N ILE A 127 9.02 -9.22 -3.54
CA ILE A 127 10.10 -10.18 -3.24
C ILE A 127 11.30 -9.93 -4.14
N LYS A 128 11.07 -9.67 -5.43
CA LYS A 128 12.10 -9.35 -6.39
C LYS A 128 12.73 -8.00 -6.06
N GLU A 129 11.96 -7.02 -5.64
CA GLU A 129 12.43 -5.72 -5.15
C GLU A 129 13.21 -5.83 -3.85
N LYS A 130 12.72 -6.58 -2.84
CA LYS A 130 13.44 -6.80 -1.57
C LYS A 130 14.76 -7.56 -1.71
N THR A 131 14.95 -8.35 -2.78
CA THR A 131 16.17 -9.14 -2.98
C THR A 131 17.07 -8.61 -4.08
N SER A 132 16.58 -7.74 -4.96
CA SER A 132 17.34 -7.18 -6.06
C SER A 132 17.91 -5.82 -5.70
N LYS A 133 19.23 -5.67 -5.77
CA LYS A 133 19.86 -4.36 -5.62
C LYS A 133 19.79 -3.61 -6.95
N PRO A 134 19.16 -2.43 -6.99
CA PRO A 134 19.21 -1.57 -8.16
C PRO A 134 20.64 -1.23 -8.56
N ILE A 135 20.86 -1.01 -9.85
CA ILE A 135 22.20 -0.73 -10.36
C ILE A 135 22.16 0.41 -11.37
N ASN A 136 23.07 1.35 -11.21
CA ASN A 136 23.21 2.53 -12.05
C ASN A 136 24.35 2.36 -13.03
N GLN A 137 24.13 2.78 -14.29
CA GLN A 137 25.10 2.84 -15.37
C GLN A 137 25.58 4.28 -15.54
N TYR A 138 26.89 4.45 -15.65
CA TYR A 138 27.54 5.73 -15.89
C TYR A 138 28.48 5.63 -17.09
N ASP A 139 28.71 6.73 -17.81
CA ASP A 139 29.79 6.80 -18.79
C ASP A 139 31.15 6.76 -18.11
N MET A 140 32.22 6.74 -18.90
CA MET A 140 33.60 6.69 -18.37
C MET A 140 33.99 7.95 -17.62
N ASN A 141 33.31 9.09 -17.87
CA ASN A 141 33.50 10.36 -17.18
C ASN A 141 32.69 10.47 -15.87
N GLY A 142 31.87 9.42 -15.57
CA GLY A 142 31.04 9.40 -14.37
C GLY A 142 29.68 10.07 -14.52
N LYS A 143 29.29 10.44 -15.75
CA LYS A 143 27.95 10.97 -16.02
C LYS A 143 26.93 9.82 -16.00
N PHE A 144 25.84 9.99 -15.26
CA PHE A 144 24.73 9.02 -15.20
C PHE A 144 24.10 8.83 -16.58
N ILE A 145 23.82 7.58 -16.92
CA ILE A 145 23.18 7.18 -18.17
C ILE A 145 21.81 6.59 -17.89
N LYS A 146 21.74 5.53 -17.06
CA LYS A 146 20.49 4.80 -16.81
C LYS A 146 20.54 4.01 -15.50
N ARG A 147 19.37 3.90 -14.86
CA ARG A 147 19.13 3.01 -13.72
C ARG A 147 18.41 1.74 -14.18
N PHE A 148 18.78 0.62 -13.62
CA PHE A 148 18.12 -0.67 -13.78
C PHE A 148 17.60 -1.13 -12.42
N LYS A 149 16.39 -1.67 -12.36
CA LYS A 149 15.77 -2.17 -11.10
C LYS A 149 16.60 -3.30 -10.47
N SER A 150 17.35 -4.04 -11.28
CA SER A 150 18.24 -5.09 -10.82
C SER A 150 19.36 -5.34 -11.82
N LEU A 151 20.41 -6.05 -11.39
CA LEU A 151 21.44 -6.55 -12.28
C LEU A 151 20.87 -7.49 -13.37
N SER A 152 19.72 -8.14 -13.11
CA SER A 152 19.05 -9.01 -14.09
C SER A 152 18.46 -8.24 -15.27
N ASP A 153 18.10 -6.98 -15.09
CA ASP A 153 17.45 -6.16 -16.12
C ASP A 153 18.44 -5.49 -17.07
N VAL A 154 19.73 -5.56 -16.73
CA VAL A 154 20.78 -5.02 -17.59
C VAL A 154 20.89 -5.85 -18.87
N PRO A 155 20.84 -5.25 -20.09
CA PRO A 155 20.76 -5.98 -21.36
C PRO A 155 22.08 -6.64 -21.82
N PHE A 156 23.13 -6.61 -21.00
CA PHE A 156 24.43 -7.20 -21.32
C PHE A 156 24.54 -8.63 -20.83
N LYS A 157 25.27 -9.50 -21.62
CA LYS A 157 25.68 -10.82 -21.15
C LYS A 157 26.85 -10.69 -20.16
N GLY A 158 27.05 -11.66 -19.27
CA GLY A 158 28.20 -11.62 -18.33
C GLY A 158 28.01 -10.64 -17.15
N LYS A 159 26.85 -10.67 -16.55
CA LYS A 159 26.43 -9.83 -15.40
C LYS A 159 27.40 -9.87 -14.21
N GLY A 160 28.18 -10.94 -14.04
CA GLY A 160 29.22 -11.04 -13.02
C GLY A 160 30.30 -9.95 -13.13
N ASN A 161 30.71 -9.55 -14.35
CA ASN A 161 31.64 -8.46 -14.54
C ASN A 161 31.07 -7.10 -14.15
N ILE A 162 29.77 -6.89 -14.42
CA ILE A 162 29.03 -5.68 -14.02
C ILE A 162 28.95 -5.60 -12.50
N SER A 163 28.60 -6.73 -11.85
CA SER A 163 28.58 -6.83 -10.39
C SER A 163 29.94 -6.55 -9.75
N GLN A 164 31.03 -7.05 -10.35
CA GLN A 164 32.38 -6.76 -9.88
C GLN A 164 32.71 -5.27 -10.00
N CYS A 165 32.30 -4.63 -11.09
CA CYS A 165 32.44 -3.19 -11.27
C CYS A 165 31.63 -2.42 -10.21
N ALA A 166 30.36 -2.78 -10.02
CA ALA A 166 29.48 -2.14 -9.04
C ALA A 166 29.94 -2.31 -7.59
N ASN A 167 30.73 -3.34 -7.28
CA ASN A 167 31.37 -3.58 -6.00
C ASN A 167 32.81 -3.02 -5.91
N ASN A 168 33.20 -2.13 -6.81
CA ASN A 168 34.54 -1.53 -6.89
C ASN A 168 35.70 -2.54 -7.06
N LYS A 169 35.42 -3.77 -7.52
CA LYS A 169 36.45 -4.79 -7.80
C LYS A 169 37.00 -4.71 -9.22
N LYS A 170 36.36 -3.88 -10.05
CA LYS A 170 36.74 -3.64 -11.44
C LYS A 170 36.35 -2.19 -11.80
N GLU A 171 37.17 -1.50 -12.57
CA GLU A 171 36.96 -0.09 -12.90
C GLU A 171 35.77 0.11 -13.84
N SER A 172 35.61 -0.73 -14.84
CA SER A 172 34.53 -0.61 -15.82
C SER A 172 34.12 -1.97 -16.38
N SER A 173 32.94 -2.03 -16.98
CA SER A 173 32.45 -3.19 -17.71
C SER A 173 31.59 -2.74 -18.90
N TYR A 174 31.84 -3.31 -20.09
CA TYR A 174 31.18 -2.93 -21.35
C TYR A 174 31.33 -1.45 -21.74
N GLY A 175 32.45 -0.81 -21.35
CA GLY A 175 32.69 0.61 -21.63
C GLY A 175 31.92 1.57 -20.70
N TYR A 176 31.39 1.06 -19.59
CA TYR A 176 30.62 1.83 -18.60
C TYR A 176 31.13 1.59 -17.19
N LYS A 177 31.00 2.59 -16.33
CA LYS A 177 31.11 2.44 -14.88
C LYS A 177 29.77 2.03 -14.31
N TRP A 178 29.79 1.19 -13.29
CA TRP A 178 28.60 0.63 -12.65
C TRP A 178 28.70 0.80 -11.15
N LYS A 179 27.60 1.20 -10.51
CA LYS A 179 27.49 1.24 -9.06
C LYS A 179 26.13 0.67 -8.65
N TYR A 180 26.11 -0.12 -7.59
CA TYR A 180 24.84 -0.42 -6.97
C TYR A 180 24.26 0.88 -6.41
N ASP A 181 22.97 1.05 -6.62
CA ASP A 181 22.23 2.10 -5.97
C ASP A 181 22.17 1.75 -4.47
N ASN A 182 22.56 2.67 -3.63
CA ASN A 182 22.52 2.46 -2.19
C ASN A 182 21.12 2.69 -1.60
N ASN A 183 20.10 2.85 -2.44
CA ASN A 183 18.72 3.19 -2.08
C ASN A 183 18.58 4.50 -1.28
N LYS A 184 19.60 5.35 -1.31
CA LYS A 184 19.56 6.66 -0.67
C LYS A 184 19.13 7.73 -1.66
N TYR A 185 18.17 8.50 -1.25
CA TYR A 185 17.53 9.54 -2.06
C TYR A 185 17.62 10.89 -1.39
N THR A 186 17.65 11.94 -2.21
CA THR A 186 17.29 13.28 -1.77
C THR A 186 15.80 13.46 -2.03
N LEU A 187 15.02 13.56 -0.97
CA LEU A 187 13.58 13.76 -1.05
C LEU A 187 13.27 15.25 -1.06
N PHE A 188 12.46 15.68 -2.01
CA PHE A 188 11.94 17.04 -2.11
C PHE A 188 10.45 16.96 -1.72
N VAL A 189 10.18 17.33 -0.47
CA VAL A 189 8.85 17.18 0.16
C VAL A 189 8.14 18.53 0.12
N PHE A 190 6.92 18.52 -0.39
CA PHE A 190 6.06 19.69 -0.42
C PHE A 190 4.60 19.30 -0.16
N SER A 191 3.78 20.24 0.21
CA SER A 191 2.37 20.00 0.56
C SER A 191 1.48 21.09 0.01
N ASP A 192 0.20 20.77 -0.15
CA ASP A 192 -0.89 21.69 -0.40
C ASP A 192 -0.62 22.68 -1.56
N PRO A 193 -0.15 22.19 -2.73
CA PRO A 193 0.14 23.08 -3.85
C PRO A 193 -1.12 23.63 -4.53
N HIS A 194 -2.32 23.09 -4.24
CA HIS A 194 -3.62 23.61 -4.65
C HIS A 194 -3.68 24.13 -6.08
N ALA A 195 -3.21 23.32 -7.04
CA ALA A 195 -3.16 23.66 -8.45
C ALA A 195 -2.32 24.92 -8.82
N PHE A 196 -1.45 25.39 -7.94
CA PHE A 196 -0.43 26.40 -8.24
C PHE A 196 0.82 25.74 -8.84
N TYR A 197 0.63 25.18 -10.05
CA TYR A 197 1.65 24.39 -10.74
C TYR A 197 2.94 25.17 -10.99
N ASN A 198 2.85 26.39 -11.51
CA ASN A 198 4.02 27.20 -11.85
C ASN A 198 4.85 27.57 -10.61
N GLU A 199 4.18 27.91 -9.52
CA GLU A 199 4.80 28.22 -8.23
C GLU A 199 5.50 26.97 -7.68
N THR A 200 4.86 25.81 -7.78
CA THR A 200 5.43 24.53 -7.35
C THR A 200 6.69 24.18 -8.14
N ILE A 201 6.64 24.24 -9.47
CA ILE A 201 7.81 23.97 -10.31
C ILE A 201 8.94 24.96 -10.03
N THR A 202 8.61 26.23 -9.78
CA THR A 202 9.59 27.27 -9.44
C THR A 202 10.25 26.98 -8.10
N ALA A 203 9.47 26.62 -7.09
CA ALA A 203 9.96 26.26 -5.76
C ALA A 203 10.86 25.02 -5.80
N LEU A 204 10.44 23.97 -6.50
CA LEU A 204 11.23 22.75 -6.69
C LEU A 204 12.58 23.01 -7.36
N LYS A 205 12.59 23.81 -8.43
CA LYS A 205 13.83 24.22 -9.10
C LYS A 205 14.75 25.01 -8.16
N LYS A 206 14.19 25.94 -7.39
CA LYS A 206 14.94 26.75 -6.41
C LYS A 206 15.51 25.87 -5.29
N ALA A 207 14.81 24.83 -4.89
CA ALA A 207 15.28 23.85 -3.91
C ALA A 207 16.35 22.90 -4.47
N GLY A 208 16.65 22.94 -5.78
CA GLY A 208 17.66 22.10 -6.42
C GLY A 208 17.13 20.79 -6.99
N TYR A 209 15.81 20.60 -7.06
CA TYR A 209 15.23 19.40 -7.69
C TYR A 209 15.66 19.29 -9.16
N ASN A 210 16.13 18.10 -9.51
CA ASN A 210 16.51 17.75 -10.88
C ASN A 210 15.87 16.42 -11.26
N GLU A 211 14.85 16.45 -12.11
CA GLU A 211 14.10 15.29 -12.56
C GLU A 211 14.97 14.22 -13.25
N THR A 212 16.10 14.61 -13.84
CA THR A 212 17.01 13.66 -14.49
C THR A 212 17.96 12.96 -13.51
N ASN A 213 18.02 13.40 -12.24
CA ASN A 213 18.83 12.77 -11.23
C ASN A 213 18.06 11.55 -10.66
N PRO A 214 18.58 10.32 -10.78
CA PRO A 214 17.89 9.12 -10.32
C PRO A 214 17.76 9.02 -8.79
N HIS A 215 18.52 9.84 -8.05
CA HIS A 215 18.48 9.91 -6.59
C HIS A 215 17.58 11.02 -6.07
N HIS A 216 17.00 11.85 -6.93
CA HIS A 216 16.01 12.83 -6.54
C HIS A 216 14.62 12.22 -6.64
N LYS A 217 13.83 12.39 -5.59
CA LYS A 217 12.45 11.93 -5.56
C LYS A 217 11.56 13.01 -4.96
N LEU A 218 10.41 13.25 -5.58
CA LEU A 218 9.39 14.14 -5.05
C LEU A 218 8.51 13.40 -4.05
N VAL A 219 8.05 14.12 -3.03
CA VAL A 219 7.00 13.66 -2.12
C VAL A 219 5.99 14.79 -2.00
N CYS A 220 4.79 14.60 -2.55
CA CYS A 220 3.66 15.51 -2.41
C CYS A 220 2.75 15.00 -1.29
N LEU A 221 2.54 15.78 -0.26
CA LEU A 221 1.74 15.38 0.91
C LEU A 221 0.23 15.58 0.72
N GLY A 222 -0.26 15.76 -0.49
CA GLY A 222 -1.68 15.87 -0.78
C GLY A 222 -2.10 17.27 -1.23
N ASP A 223 -3.40 17.44 -1.39
CA ASP A 223 -4.09 18.67 -1.79
C ASP A 223 -3.45 19.38 -3.00
N PHE A 224 -3.21 18.57 -4.05
CA PHE A 224 -2.56 19.05 -5.25
C PHE A 224 -3.52 19.67 -6.28
N THR A 225 -4.83 19.56 -6.08
CA THR A 225 -5.91 20.15 -6.87
C THR A 225 -6.62 21.25 -6.09
N ASP A 226 -7.61 21.87 -6.71
CA ASP A 226 -8.51 22.87 -6.16
C ASP A 226 -7.86 24.23 -5.86
N ARG A 227 -8.68 25.27 -5.75
CA ARG A 227 -8.32 26.67 -5.41
C ARG A 227 -7.43 27.39 -6.42
N GLY A 228 -6.56 26.73 -7.15
CA GLY A 228 -5.75 27.28 -8.24
C GLY A 228 -6.31 26.87 -9.61
N GLU A 229 -5.67 27.38 -10.66
CA GLU A 229 -6.17 27.28 -12.05
C GLU A 229 -5.44 26.21 -12.89
N GLN A 230 -4.55 25.41 -12.31
CA GLN A 230 -3.67 24.50 -13.05
C GLN A 230 -3.73 23.06 -12.49
N SER A 231 -4.94 22.59 -12.17
CA SER A 231 -5.18 21.25 -11.61
C SER A 231 -4.79 20.14 -12.60
N LEU A 232 -5.13 20.31 -13.87
CA LEU A 232 -4.77 19.36 -14.92
C LEU A 232 -3.25 19.26 -15.09
N GLY A 233 -2.56 20.38 -15.20
CA GLY A 233 -1.10 20.40 -15.31
C GLY A 233 -0.40 19.77 -14.10
N MET A 234 -0.93 20.00 -12.89
CA MET A 234 -0.43 19.39 -11.67
C MET A 234 -0.66 17.87 -11.68
N TYR A 235 -1.86 17.41 -12.06
CA TYR A 235 -2.18 15.99 -12.22
C TYR A 235 -1.24 15.32 -13.22
N GLU A 236 -1.13 15.84 -14.43
CA GLU A 236 -0.28 15.24 -15.47
C GLU A 236 1.18 15.11 -15.01
N TYR A 237 1.69 16.13 -14.34
CA TYR A 237 3.04 16.14 -13.81
C TYR A 237 3.25 15.08 -12.73
N LEU A 238 2.41 15.07 -11.69
CA LEU A 238 2.53 14.15 -10.57
C LEU A 238 2.21 12.70 -10.98
N HIS A 239 1.19 12.50 -11.82
CA HIS A 239 0.82 11.19 -12.36
C HIS A 239 1.98 10.59 -13.15
N ARG A 240 2.52 11.33 -14.11
CA ARG A 240 3.69 10.88 -14.90
C ARG A 240 4.88 10.51 -14.00
N LEU A 241 5.24 11.36 -13.05
CA LEU A 241 6.36 11.09 -12.16
C LEU A 241 6.10 9.92 -11.21
N SER A 242 4.86 9.70 -10.79
CA SER A 242 4.51 8.55 -9.94
C SER A 242 4.66 7.23 -10.71
N ILE A 243 4.20 7.16 -11.96
CA ILE A 243 4.39 5.99 -12.84
C ILE A 243 5.88 5.74 -13.11
N GLU A 244 6.67 6.80 -13.29
CA GLU A 244 8.12 6.71 -13.46
C GLU A 244 8.87 6.37 -12.16
N ASN A 245 8.18 6.18 -11.05
CA ASN A 245 8.74 5.99 -9.71
C ASN A 245 9.69 7.12 -9.28
N LYS A 246 9.39 8.35 -9.72
CA LYS A 246 10.12 9.58 -9.37
C LYS A 246 9.37 10.43 -8.36
N ALA A 247 8.09 10.20 -8.17
CA ALA A 247 7.27 10.88 -7.17
C ALA A 247 6.47 9.89 -6.34
N ILE A 248 6.26 10.26 -5.08
CA ILE A 248 5.29 9.68 -4.16
C ILE A 248 4.26 10.77 -3.93
N VAL A 249 3.00 10.45 -4.16
CA VAL A 249 1.90 11.39 -4.02
C VAL A 249 0.94 10.83 -2.98
N LEU A 250 0.70 11.57 -1.93
CA LEU A 250 -0.30 11.22 -0.92
C LEU A 250 -1.62 11.91 -1.28
N PRO A 251 -2.76 11.35 -0.90
CA PRO A 251 -4.02 12.02 -1.03
C PRO A 251 -4.20 13.04 0.10
N GLY A 252 -4.91 14.12 -0.17
CA GLY A 252 -5.43 15.04 0.83
C GLY A 252 -6.97 15.05 0.85
N ASN A 253 -7.62 15.87 1.67
CA ASN A 253 -9.08 15.96 1.70
C ASN A 253 -9.65 16.48 0.38
N HIS A 254 -8.93 17.33 -0.35
CA HIS A 254 -9.34 17.78 -1.69
C HIS A 254 -9.29 16.64 -2.72
N THR A 255 -8.38 15.69 -2.58
CA THR A 255 -8.40 14.46 -3.39
C THR A 255 -9.69 13.67 -3.18
N LYS A 256 -10.20 13.60 -1.94
CA LYS A 256 -11.49 12.95 -1.65
C LYS A 256 -12.65 13.70 -2.31
N PHE A 257 -12.68 15.01 -2.29
CA PHE A 257 -13.71 15.80 -2.98
C PHE A 257 -13.72 15.48 -4.49
N PHE A 258 -12.56 15.38 -5.08
CA PHE A 258 -12.46 15.06 -6.52
C PHE A 258 -12.88 13.61 -6.80
N ILE A 259 -12.51 12.65 -5.98
CA ILE A 259 -12.99 11.26 -6.07
C ILE A 259 -14.52 11.21 -5.94
N ASP A 260 -15.10 11.87 -4.95
CA ASP A 260 -16.56 11.90 -4.74
C ASP A 260 -17.30 12.50 -5.93
N PHE A 261 -16.73 13.54 -6.53
CA PHE A 261 -17.23 14.08 -7.79
C PHE A 261 -17.20 13.04 -8.90
N LEU A 262 -16.06 12.41 -9.16
CA LEU A 262 -15.89 11.42 -10.21
C LEU A 262 -16.78 10.17 -10.01
N GLU A 263 -17.09 9.80 -8.77
CA GLU A 263 -18.02 8.72 -8.44
C GLU A 263 -19.49 9.13 -8.41
N GLY A 264 -19.79 10.43 -8.47
CA GLY A 264 -21.15 10.95 -8.41
C GLY A 264 -21.76 11.00 -7.00
N SER A 265 -20.93 10.94 -5.97
CA SER A 265 -21.34 10.94 -4.54
C SER A 265 -20.97 12.25 -3.81
N TYR A 266 -21.03 13.37 -4.49
CA TYR A 266 -20.53 14.65 -4.01
C TYR A 266 -21.56 15.49 -3.23
N SER A 267 -21.05 16.43 -2.39
CA SER A 267 -21.83 17.47 -1.74
C SER A 267 -21.62 18.81 -2.47
N PRO A 268 -22.67 19.43 -3.04
CA PRO A 268 -22.54 20.72 -3.74
C PRO A 268 -21.95 21.84 -2.87
N PHE A 269 -22.23 21.80 -1.56
CA PHE A 269 -21.69 22.77 -0.62
C PHE A 269 -20.16 22.76 -0.54
N ASN A 270 -19.56 21.59 -0.56
CA ASN A 270 -18.11 21.44 -0.49
C ASN A 270 -17.42 21.98 -1.75
N TYR A 271 -18.07 21.97 -2.90
CA TYR A 271 -17.51 22.48 -4.14
C TYR A 271 -17.25 23.97 -4.14
N LEU A 272 -18.30 24.74 -3.77
CA LEU A 272 -18.27 26.20 -3.82
C LEU A 272 -17.26 26.82 -2.84
N HIS A 273 -17.04 26.16 -1.71
CA HIS A 273 -16.14 26.68 -0.66
C HIS A 273 -14.70 26.18 -0.77
N ASN A 274 -14.47 25.07 -1.45
CA ASN A 274 -13.16 24.41 -1.45
C ASN A 274 -12.41 24.48 -2.78
N GLY A 275 -12.99 25.09 -3.81
CA GLY A 275 -12.31 25.33 -5.07
C GLY A 275 -12.31 24.14 -6.05
N LEU A 276 -13.19 23.16 -5.87
CA LEU A 276 -13.31 22.03 -6.81
C LEU A 276 -13.86 22.49 -8.18
N ASN A 277 -14.60 23.61 -8.23
CA ASN A 277 -15.08 24.17 -9.50
C ASN A 277 -13.93 24.50 -10.46
N GLU A 278 -12.84 25.06 -9.94
CA GLU A 278 -11.65 25.39 -10.70
C GLU A 278 -11.01 24.12 -11.26
N THR A 279 -10.95 23.05 -10.46
CA THR A 279 -10.47 21.73 -10.90
C THR A 279 -11.34 21.16 -12.01
N ILE A 280 -12.67 21.16 -11.85
CA ILE A 280 -13.59 20.67 -12.88
C ILE A 280 -13.44 21.48 -14.18
N ALA A 281 -13.37 22.80 -14.08
CA ALA A 281 -13.24 23.68 -15.22
C ALA A 281 -11.93 23.44 -15.99
N ASP A 282 -10.82 23.22 -15.28
CA ASP A 282 -9.51 22.99 -15.88
C ASP A 282 -9.44 21.61 -16.57
N PHE A 283 -9.93 20.55 -15.92
CA PHE A 283 -10.00 19.23 -16.54
C PHE A 283 -10.95 19.16 -17.73
N TRP A 284 -12.08 19.86 -17.64
CA TRP A 284 -13.07 19.85 -18.72
C TRP A 284 -12.65 20.69 -19.93
N GLN A 285 -11.63 21.58 -19.79
CA GLN A 285 -11.06 22.44 -20.82
C GLN A 285 -12.07 23.27 -21.65
N ARG A 286 -13.30 23.29 -21.22
CA ARG A 286 -14.36 24.11 -21.77
C ARG A 286 -14.56 25.28 -20.83
N THR A 287 -14.19 26.45 -21.22
CA THR A 287 -14.12 27.70 -20.44
C THR A 287 -15.44 28.17 -19.83
N ALA A 288 -16.26 27.27 -19.33
CA ALA A 288 -17.56 27.65 -18.85
C ALA A 288 -17.80 27.11 -17.44
N PRO A 289 -17.60 27.91 -16.38
CA PRO A 289 -18.27 27.70 -15.11
C PRO A 289 -19.76 27.44 -15.33
N PHE A 290 -20.44 26.79 -14.40
CA PHE A 290 -21.87 26.47 -14.51
C PHE A 290 -22.73 27.65 -15.00
N GLU A 291 -22.43 28.86 -14.57
CA GLU A 291 -23.06 30.10 -15.00
C GLU A 291 -22.96 30.32 -16.53
N SER A 292 -21.77 30.12 -17.09
CA SER A 292 -21.56 30.25 -18.55
C SER A 292 -22.16 29.09 -19.32
N TRP A 293 -22.19 27.87 -18.76
CA TRP A 293 -22.91 26.77 -19.39
C TRP A 293 -24.41 27.00 -19.46
N CYS A 294 -25.03 27.52 -18.40
CA CYS A 294 -26.43 27.93 -18.43
C CYS A 294 -26.73 28.98 -19.50
N LEU A 295 -25.82 29.90 -19.74
CA LEU A 295 -25.95 30.91 -20.81
C LEU A 295 -25.81 30.30 -22.20
N LEU A 296 -24.91 29.32 -22.37
CA LEU A 296 -24.66 28.63 -23.65
C LEU A 296 -25.83 27.71 -24.05
N GLU A 297 -26.45 27.04 -23.09
CA GLU A 297 -27.63 26.18 -23.31
C GLU A 297 -28.94 26.97 -23.55
N GLY A 298 -28.85 28.30 -23.59
CA GLY A 298 -29.95 29.16 -23.99
C GLY A 298 -31.13 29.18 -23.01
N GLN A 299 -30.94 29.76 -21.85
CA GLN A 299 -31.96 30.04 -20.82
C GLN A 299 -32.21 28.92 -19.79
N CYS A 300 -31.22 28.14 -19.39
CA CYS A 300 -31.42 27.31 -18.20
C CYS A 300 -31.38 28.18 -16.94
N GLU A 301 -32.38 28.01 -16.07
CA GLU A 301 -32.36 28.65 -14.78
C GLU A 301 -31.22 28.04 -13.93
N MET A 302 -30.52 28.87 -13.14
CA MET A 302 -29.56 28.45 -12.14
C MET A 302 -30.29 27.78 -10.98
N ASN A 303 -30.70 26.53 -11.17
CA ASN A 303 -31.36 25.72 -10.15
C ASN A 303 -30.61 24.40 -9.90
N GLN A 304 -31.00 23.71 -8.87
CA GLN A 304 -30.34 22.49 -8.40
C GLN A 304 -30.36 21.35 -9.44
N GLU A 305 -31.42 21.26 -10.24
CA GLU A 305 -31.58 20.22 -11.27
C GLU A 305 -30.60 20.47 -12.43
N ASN A 306 -30.51 21.70 -12.92
CA ASN A 306 -29.60 22.07 -14.00
C ASN A 306 -28.14 21.98 -13.55
N TYR A 307 -27.86 22.30 -12.31
CA TYR A 307 -26.52 22.12 -11.72
C TYR A 307 -26.13 20.63 -11.69
N ALA A 308 -27.01 19.76 -11.23
CA ALA A 308 -26.77 18.33 -11.21
C ALA A 308 -26.51 17.77 -12.61
N ARG A 309 -27.30 18.23 -13.60
CA ARG A 309 -27.11 17.85 -15.02
C ARG A 309 -25.76 18.31 -15.56
N TRP A 310 -25.35 19.52 -15.28
CA TRP A 310 -24.04 20.05 -15.68
C TRP A 310 -22.90 19.22 -15.09
N VAL A 311 -22.97 18.91 -13.81
CA VAL A 311 -22.00 18.09 -13.10
C VAL A 311 -21.90 16.70 -13.73
N ASP A 312 -23.01 16.04 -14.05
CA ASP A 312 -23.01 14.72 -14.68
C ASP A 312 -22.37 14.72 -16.06
N ILE A 313 -22.57 15.79 -16.84
CA ILE A 313 -21.91 15.97 -18.14
C ILE A 313 -20.40 16.12 -17.95
N CYS A 314 -19.97 17.06 -17.10
CA CYS A 314 -18.55 17.29 -16.82
C CYS A 314 -17.86 16.03 -16.33
N ARG A 315 -18.45 15.36 -15.36
CA ARG A 315 -17.93 14.10 -14.80
C ARG A 315 -17.72 13.04 -15.86
N LYS A 316 -18.72 12.82 -16.71
CA LYS A 316 -18.65 11.81 -17.76
C LYS A 316 -17.56 12.15 -18.79
N GLU A 317 -17.52 13.37 -19.28
CA GLU A 317 -16.53 13.79 -20.27
C GLU A 317 -15.11 13.75 -19.69
N ILE A 318 -14.90 14.15 -18.44
CA ILE A 318 -13.59 14.03 -17.75
C ILE A 318 -13.16 12.57 -17.65
N MET A 319 -14.06 11.67 -17.25
CA MET A 319 -13.71 10.24 -17.10
C MET A 319 -13.46 9.56 -18.45
N ASP A 320 -14.15 9.99 -19.52
CA ASP A 320 -13.93 9.48 -20.87
C ASP A 320 -12.57 9.95 -21.43
N GLU A 321 -12.14 11.18 -21.13
CA GLU A 321 -10.88 11.76 -21.58
C GLU A 321 -9.67 11.31 -20.72
N TYR A 322 -9.87 11.14 -19.42
CA TYR A 322 -8.83 10.74 -18.45
C TYR A 322 -9.19 9.44 -17.73
N PRO A 323 -9.26 8.29 -18.43
CA PRO A 323 -9.72 7.02 -17.83
C PRO A 323 -8.83 6.52 -16.70
N GLU A 324 -7.55 6.92 -16.64
CA GLU A 324 -6.61 6.53 -15.58
C GLU A 324 -6.75 7.40 -14.32
N LEU A 325 -7.43 8.54 -14.38
CA LEU A 325 -7.51 9.52 -13.30
C LEU A 325 -8.08 8.91 -12.03
N LEU A 326 -9.31 8.42 -12.05
CA LEU A 326 -9.97 7.86 -10.87
C LEU A 326 -9.26 6.63 -10.31
N PRO A 327 -8.84 5.63 -11.12
CA PRO A 327 -8.00 4.53 -10.66
C PRO A 327 -6.72 5.01 -9.95
N TRP A 328 -6.02 5.99 -10.52
CA TRP A 328 -4.81 6.53 -9.92
C TRP A 328 -5.08 7.23 -8.60
N LEU A 329 -6.06 8.14 -8.52
CA LEU A 329 -6.43 8.83 -7.29
C LEU A 329 -6.75 7.84 -6.16
N LYS A 330 -7.43 6.74 -6.47
CA LYS A 330 -7.78 5.68 -5.49
C LYS A 330 -6.60 4.80 -5.09
N SER A 331 -5.53 4.78 -5.88
CA SER A 331 -4.32 4.00 -5.61
C SER A 331 -3.30 4.73 -4.76
N LEU A 332 -3.50 6.02 -4.47
CA LEU A 332 -2.53 6.83 -3.72
C LEU A 332 -2.34 6.30 -2.30
N PRO A 333 -1.08 6.14 -1.84
CA PRO A 333 -0.77 5.68 -0.51
C PRO A 333 -1.12 6.76 0.53
N ARG A 334 -1.60 6.35 1.70
CA ARG A 334 -2.05 7.28 2.75
C ARG A 334 -0.94 7.95 3.52
N TYR A 335 0.20 7.33 3.56
CA TYR A 335 1.42 7.82 4.19
C TYR A 335 2.62 7.37 3.39
N PHE A 336 3.72 8.02 3.64
CA PHE A 336 5.02 7.58 3.16
C PHE A 336 6.02 7.56 4.32
N GLU A 337 6.88 6.56 4.34
CA GLU A 337 7.86 6.38 5.40
C GLU A 337 9.26 6.22 4.83
N SER A 338 10.20 7.00 5.35
CA SER A 338 11.64 6.83 5.13
C SER A 338 12.33 6.34 6.41
N GLU A 339 13.65 6.22 6.38
CA GLU A 339 14.43 5.79 7.55
C GLU A 339 14.13 6.68 8.77
N ASN A 340 14.05 8.00 8.59
CA ASN A 340 13.96 8.97 9.67
C ASN A 340 12.61 9.68 9.79
N TYR A 341 11.74 9.57 8.78
CA TYR A 341 10.54 10.37 8.69
C TYR A 341 9.29 9.55 8.39
N ILE A 342 8.18 10.03 8.92
CA ILE A 342 6.82 9.63 8.55
C ILE A 342 6.16 10.85 7.91
N MET A 343 5.61 10.71 6.72
CA MET A 343 5.02 11.78 5.93
C MET A 343 3.54 11.49 5.71
N VAL A 344 2.70 12.44 6.07
CA VAL A 344 1.23 12.33 5.96
C VAL A 344 0.65 13.69 5.56
N HIS A 345 -0.56 13.70 5.02
CA HIS A 345 -1.21 14.96 4.68
C HIS A 345 -1.56 15.77 5.94
N GLY A 346 -2.36 15.22 6.84
CA GLY A 346 -2.82 15.92 8.05
C GLY A 346 -2.12 15.45 9.32
N ALA A 347 -2.52 14.31 9.85
CA ALA A 347 -2.02 13.80 11.13
C ALA A 347 -2.09 12.27 11.20
N ILE A 348 -1.41 11.71 12.20
CA ILE A 348 -1.54 10.29 12.59
C ILE A 348 -1.78 10.20 14.09
N ASP A 349 -2.43 9.13 14.54
CA ASP A 349 -2.56 8.87 15.97
C ASP A 349 -1.37 8.05 16.48
N THR A 350 -0.32 8.74 16.92
CA THR A 350 0.88 8.09 17.48
C THR A 350 0.67 7.51 18.89
N LYS A 351 -0.50 7.71 19.51
CA LYS A 351 -0.82 7.15 20.83
C LYS A 351 -1.14 5.67 20.75
N VAL A 352 -1.50 5.17 19.56
CA VAL A 352 -1.71 3.74 19.33
C VAL A 352 -0.43 3.08 18.86
N SER A 353 -0.22 1.82 19.28
CA SER A 353 0.98 1.06 18.92
C SER A 353 1.03 0.66 17.43
N ASP A 354 -0.13 0.55 16.78
CA ASP A 354 -0.28 0.23 15.36
C ASP A 354 -0.81 1.45 14.60
N TRP A 355 -0.02 2.50 14.54
CA TRP A 355 -0.38 3.72 13.81
C TRP A 355 -0.45 3.51 12.28
N HIS A 356 0.04 2.38 11.76
CA HIS A 356 -0.15 1.99 10.37
C HIS A 356 -1.59 1.56 10.04
N ASN A 357 -2.41 1.35 11.06
CA ASN A 357 -3.82 1.01 10.87
C ASN A 357 -4.57 2.20 10.23
N PRO A 358 -5.33 2.00 9.14
CA PRO A 358 -6.09 3.05 8.47
C PRO A 358 -7.00 3.89 9.38
N HIS A 359 -7.50 3.31 10.48
CA HIS A 359 -8.33 4.02 11.45
C HIS A 359 -7.56 4.99 12.35
N CYS A 360 -6.23 4.99 12.29
CA CYS A 360 -5.37 5.86 13.09
C CYS A 360 -4.91 7.12 12.34
N TYR A 361 -5.32 7.29 11.09
CA TYR A 361 -4.99 8.47 10.30
C TYR A 361 -6.00 9.57 10.55
N ARG A 362 -5.58 10.66 11.17
CA ARG A 362 -6.33 11.89 11.27
C ARG A 362 -6.10 12.70 9.99
N GLY A 363 -7.17 13.15 9.32
CA GLY A 363 -7.08 14.00 8.12
C GLY A 363 -6.82 13.27 6.81
N ASN A 364 -6.85 11.95 6.78
CA ASN A 364 -6.82 11.16 5.55
C ASN A 364 -8.18 10.54 5.23
N LEU A 365 -8.87 11.15 4.34
CA LEU A 365 -9.73 10.69 3.25
C LEU A 365 -10.83 9.65 3.46
N ILE A 366 -10.88 8.81 4.48
CA ILE A 366 -11.80 7.68 4.45
C ILE A 366 -12.87 7.73 5.53
N ASP A 367 -12.65 8.45 6.59
CA ASP A 367 -13.66 8.65 7.64
C ASP A 367 -13.87 10.13 7.95
N TRP A 368 -14.70 10.79 7.14
CA TRP A 368 -15.24 12.11 7.46
C TRP A 368 -16.07 12.11 8.76
N ASP A 369 -16.49 10.94 9.23
CA ASP A 369 -17.20 10.77 10.50
C ASP A 369 -16.25 10.86 11.72
N ALA A 370 -14.95 10.77 11.51
CA ALA A 370 -13.94 11.06 12.53
C ALA A 370 -13.61 12.57 12.53
N LEU A 371 -14.55 13.38 12.86
CA LEU A 371 -14.61 14.84 12.74
C LEU A 371 -13.66 15.66 13.64
N ASP A 372 -12.63 15.08 14.20
CA ASP A 372 -11.66 15.80 15.05
C ASP A 372 -10.52 16.49 14.24
N PHE A 373 -10.71 16.78 12.95
CA PHE A 373 -9.65 17.08 12.00
C PHE A 373 -9.27 18.54 11.83
N ASN A 374 -10.16 19.45 12.16
CA ASN A 374 -10.01 20.86 11.80
C ASN A 374 -9.37 21.71 12.88
N ASP A 375 -8.78 21.11 13.90
CA ASP A 375 -8.34 21.89 15.07
C ASP A 375 -6.81 22.09 15.16
N GLY A 376 -6.01 21.45 14.27
CA GLY A 376 -4.55 21.56 14.32
C GLY A 376 -3.92 21.01 15.60
N SER A 377 -4.71 20.36 16.46
CA SER A 377 -4.28 19.90 17.80
C SER A 377 -3.10 18.95 17.76
N PHE A 378 -2.95 18.20 16.66
CA PHE A 378 -1.84 17.26 16.47
C PHE A 378 -0.47 17.94 16.63
N PHE A 379 -0.30 19.18 16.19
CA PHE A 379 0.96 19.89 16.31
C PHE A 379 1.37 20.12 17.78
N GLY A 380 0.38 20.24 18.67
CA GLY A 380 0.59 20.34 20.12
C GLY A 380 0.74 19.01 20.85
N GLU A 381 0.46 17.88 20.20
CA GLU A 381 0.48 16.56 20.85
C GLU A 381 1.91 16.01 21.04
N GLN A 382 2.07 15.16 22.06
CA GLN A 382 3.29 14.39 22.24
C GLN A 382 3.34 13.23 21.25
N ILE A 383 4.42 13.14 20.46
CA ILE A 383 4.68 12.00 19.59
C ILE A 383 5.22 10.84 20.41
N ILE A 384 4.50 9.73 20.39
CA ILE A 384 4.85 8.49 21.08
C ILE A 384 4.76 7.31 20.09
N ASN A 385 5.31 6.16 20.47
CA ASN A 385 5.35 4.94 19.65
C ASN A 385 6.10 5.05 18.31
N THR A 386 6.88 6.12 18.12
CA THR A 386 7.84 6.23 17.01
C THR A 386 9.00 7.14 17.40
N ASP A 387 10.18 6.80 16.94
CA ASP A 387 11.38 7.65 17.09
C ASP A 387 11.53 8.62 15.91
N LYS A 388 10.75 8.44 14.84
CA LYS A 388 10.80 9.24 13.62
C LYS A 388 10.13 10.60 13.79
N THR A 389 10.56 11.55 12.95
CA THR A 389 9.91 12.84 12.81
C THR A 389 8.71 12.73 11.87
N VAL A 390 7.59 13.31 12.25
CA VAL A 390 6.38 13.36 11.42
C VAL A 390 6.35 14.64 10.62
N ILE A 391 6.19 14.55 9.30
CA ILE A 391 6.06 15.71 8.40
C ILE A 391 4.61 15.79 7.95
N ILE A 392 4.00 16.97 8.11
CA ILE A 392 2.59 17.23 7.84
C ILE A 392 2.39 18.42 6.90
N GLY A 393 1.26 18.40 6.17
CA GLY A 393 0.66 19.51 5.45
C GLY A 393 -0.65 19.94 6.09
N HIS A 394 -1.65 20.25 5.25
CA HIS A 394 -3.06 20.53 5.58
C HIS A 394 -3.31 21.75 6.47
N PHE A 395 -2.51 21.95 7.50
CA PHE A 395 -2.62 23.09 8.40
C PHE A 395 -1.57 24.13 8.03
N GLY A 396 -2.03 25.31 7.64
CA GLY A 396 -1.12 26.42 7.31
C GLY A 396 -0.19 26.73 8.48
N THR A 397 1.09 26.89 8.17
CA THR A 397 2.12 27.16 9.18
C THR A 397 1.84 28.45 9.97
N GLU A 398 1.21 29.47 9.35
CA GLU A 398 0.78 30.69 10.01
C GLU A 398 -0.33 30.40 11.03
N GLN A 399 -1.29 29.54 10.70
CA GLN A 399 -2.38 29.14 11.61
C GLN A 399 -1.83 28.39 12.82
N LEU A 400 -0.91 27.44 12.59
CA LEU A 400 -0.27 26.70 13.68
C LEU A 400 0.53 27.64 14.61
N ARG A 401 1.21 28.67 14.07
CA ARG A 401 1.92 29.68 14.87
C ARG A 401 0.95 30.47 15.74
N GLU A 402 -0.21 30.83 15.20
CA GLU A 402 -1.25 31.54 15.95
C GLU A 402 -1.90 30.65 17.03
N MET A 403 -2.15 29.38 16.74
CA MET A 403 -2.74 28.43 17.67
C MET A 403 -1.79 28.08 18.83
N TYR A 404 -0.49 28.03 18.55
CA TYR A 404 0.53 27.60 19.51
C TYR A 404 1.64 28.64 19.73
N PRO A 405 1.30 29.86 20.17
CA PRO A 405 2.27 30.97 20.30
C PRO A 405 3.36 30.71 21.35
N ASN A 406 3.15 29.72 22.24
CA ASN A 406 4.08 29.34 23.29
C ASN A 406 4.91 28.10 22.96
N LEU A 407 4.64 27.45 21.83
CA LEU A 407 5.51 26.39 21.34
C LEU A 407 6.77 27.03 20.77
N THR A 408 7.89 26.77 21.39
CA THR A 408 9.19 27.15 20.87
C THR A 408 9.44 26.40 19.56
N THR A 409 9.83 27.16 18.55
CA THR A 409 10.20 26.64 17.23
C THR A 409 11.64 27.03 16.96
N LYS A 410 12.37 26.18 16.24
CA LYS A 410 13.80 26.37 16.00
C LYS A 410 14.15 27.59 15.12
N ASP A 411 13.17 28.11 14.41
CA ASP A 411 13.38 29.22 13.46
C ASP A 411 12.29 30.29 13.57
N ASP A 412 12.67 31.50 13.96
CA ASP A 412 11.85 32.72 13.85
C ASP A 412 11.86 33.21 12.38
N LYS A 413 11.04 32.58 11.53
CA LYS A 413 10.91 32.93 10.13
C LYS A 413 9.56 33.57 9.83
N GLU A 414 9.37 33.94 8.56
CA GLU A 414 8.12 34.47 8.06
C GLU A 414 6.93 33.54 8.37
N PRO A 415 5.70 34.04 8.55
CA PRO A 415 4.53 33.24 8.99
C PRO A 415 4.31 31.96 8.17
N TYR A 416 4.56 32.04 6.88
CA TYR A 416 4.32 30.93 5.92
C TYR A 416 5.53 30.01 5.71
N ASP A 417 6.64 30.20 6.42
CA ASP A 417 7.82 29.34 6.31
C ASP A 417 7.59 28.01 7.04
N ILE A 418 8.37 27.00 6.67
CA ILE A 418 8.37 25.69 7.33
C ILE A 418 8.47 25.88 8.84
N LEU A 419 7.60 25.18 9.56
CA LEU A 419 7.53 25.24 11.01
C LEU A 419 8.05 23.94 11.61
N ILE A 420 9.16 24.04 12.35
CA ILE A 420 9.80 22.90 13.01
C ILE A 420 9.59 23.03 14.52
N ARG A 421 8.94 22.07 15.12
CA ARG A 421 8.77 22.02 16.58
C ARG A 421 10.11 21.76 17.27
N ASP A 422 10.35 22.36 18.44
CA ASP A 422 11.63 22.31 19.17
C ASP A 422 12.18 20.91 19.45
N ASP A 423 11.28 19.94 19.65
CA ASP A 423 11.67 18.55 19.89
C ASP A 423 12.02 17.77 18.61
N ASP A 424 12.01 18.43 17.44
CA ASP A 424 12.21 17.83 16.11
C ASP A 424 11.25 16.69 15.77
N LYS A 425 10.14 16.55 16.48
CA LYS A 425 9.20 15.45 16.27
C LYS A 425 8.12 15.74 15.25
N ILE A 426 7.83 17.02 14.99
CA ILE A 426 6.86 17.43 13.96
C ILE A 426 7.43 18.56 13.12
N ILE A 427 7.26 18.45 11.82
CA ILE A 427 7.56 19.50 10.82
C ILE A 427 6.28 19.76 10.03
N ALA A 428 5.77 20.99 10.08
CA ALA A 428 4.64 21.43 9.25
C ALA A 428 5.17 22.25 8.06
N ILE A 429 4.67 21.95 6.86
CA ILE A 429 5.20 22.53 5.62
C ILE A 429 4.16 23.24 4.74
N ASP A 430 2.88 23.22 5.07
CA ASP A 430 1.86 23.94 4.31
C ASP A 430 2.08 25.46 4.42
N SER A 431 2.36 26.07 3.30
CA SER A 431 2.60 27.51 3.19
C SER A 431 1.35 28.33 2.91
N THR A 432 0.15 27.74 2.94
CA THR A 432 -1.12 28.37 2.56
C THR A 432 -0.99 29.11 1.23
N VAL A 433 -0.61 28.41 0.18
CA VAL A 433 -0.21 28.97 -1.13
C VAL A 433 -1.21 29.96 -1.71
N VAL A 434 -2.50 29.79 -1.42
CA VAL A 434 -3.56 30.71 -1.86
C VAL A 434 -3.30 32.14 -1.38
N LEU A 435 -2.77 32.32 -0.17
CA LEU A 435 -2.44 33.61 0.44
C LEU A 435 -0.98 33.99 0.20
N SER A 436 -0.07 33.09 0.50
CA SER A 436 1.39 33.33 0.45
C SER A 436 1.96 33.44 -0.95
N LYS A 437 1.31 32.80 -1.96
CA LYS A 437 1.83 32.58 -3.30
C LYS A 437 3.21 31.88 -3.30
N LYS A 438 3.47 31.09 -2.28
CA LYS A 438 4.72 30.40 -2.03
C LYS A 438 4.47 28.92 -1.80
N ILE A 439 5.38 28.06 -2.22
CA ILE A 439 5.41 26.65 -1.87
C ILE A 439 6.68 26.38 -1.05
N ASN A 440 6.48 25.81 0.12
CA ASN A 440 7.59 25.29 0.90
C ASN A 440 8.06 23.96 0.32
N VAL A 441 9.37 23.81 0.19
CA VAL A 441 10.01 22.55 -0.21
C VAL A 441 11.02 22.18 0.86
N LEU A 442 10.76 21.11 1.59
CA LEU A 442 11.69 20.52 2.54
C LEU A 442 12.61 19.55 1.81
N VAL A 443 13.91 19.72 1.93
CA VAL A 443 14.91 18.84 1.30
C VAL A 443 15.50 17.93 2.36
N LEU A 444 15.36 16.62 2.16
CA LEU A 444 15.89 15.58 3.05
C LEU A 444 16.94 14.79 2.27
N GLU A 445 18.16 14.83 2.73
CA GLU A 445 19.30 14.20 2.07
C GLU A 445 19.56 12.80 2.65
N ASP A 446 20.06 11.90 1.80
CA ASP A 446 20.50 10.55 2.18
C ASP A 446 19.44 9.66 2.82
N GLU A 447 18.16 9.88 2.49
CA GLU A 447 17.06 9.08 3.02
C GLU A 447 16.95 7.70 2.35
N GLU A 448 16.84 6.66 3.16
CA GLU A 448 16.46 5.32 2.72
C GLU A 448 14.94 5.17 2.75
N ILE A 449 14.37 4.80 1.61
CA ILE A 449 12.92 4.57 1.48
C ILE A 449 12.60 3.19 2.03
N ILE A 450 11.69 3.14 2.98
CA ILE A 450 11.16 1.89 3.50
C ILE A 450 9.99 1.49 2.59
N ASP A 451 10.18 0.43 1.80
CA ASP A 451 9.16 -0.11 0.90
C ASP A 451 8.03 -0.75 1.73
N ASN A 452 7.04 0.04 2.08
CA ASN A 452 5.78 -0.40 2.72
C ASN A 452 4.55 -0.07 1.86
N ILE A 453 4.74 0.23 0.57
CA ILE A 453 3.65 0.59 -0.35
C ILE A 453 3.29 -0.61 -1.23
#